data_aa46518f8de9e6ee6c9be8d6c18a96a5
#
_entry.id   aa46518f8de9e6ee6c9be8d6c18a96a5
#
_cell.length_a   1.000
_cell.length_b   1.000
_cell.length_c   1.000
_cell.angle_alpha   90.00
_cell.angle_beta   90.00
_cell.angle_gamma   90.00
#
_symmetry.space_group_name_H-M   'P 1'
#
loop_
_entity.id
_entity.type
_entity.pdbx_description
1 polymer ?
#
loop_
_entity_poly.entity_id
_entity_poly.type
_entity_poly.pdbx_seq_one_letter_code
_entity_poly.pdbx_strand_id
1 'polypeptide(L)'
;YYNRNCPVYCYVFPDNRVKVYRPLASKFRWLSNTSSDNIQGRLPWLKEEGSIIITKSMKDVMCLYEMGYKAVAPQGETQHLSKAIIEDFFGKFNKIYILFDNDEAGISGARNLYTQLSPHFEGDSLSNIMIPIESECKDISDFYAMYGREETLNLLTRKIKNYERVDN
;
A
#
# COMPACT_ATOMS: atom_id res chain seq x y z
N TYR A 1 -7.21 27.81 12.55
CA TYR A 1 -7.26 27.39 13.95
C TYR A 1 -6.64 25.99 14.06
N TYR A 2 -5.40 25.93 14.57
CA TYR A 2 -4.75 24.65 14.88
C TYR A 2 -5.31 24.15 16.23
N ASN A 3 -6.09 23.08 16.17
CA ASN A 3 -6.53 22.41 17.39
C ASN A 3 -5.54 21.28 17.71
N ARG A 4 -4.75 21.40 18.78
CA ARG A 4 -3.75 20.41 19.20
C ARG A 4 -4.35 19.02 19.46
N ASN A 5 -5.66 18.93 19.69
CA ASN A 5 -6.37 17.67 19.90
C ASN A 5 -6.89 17.03 18.60
N CYS A 6 -6.65 17.64 17.44
CA CYS A 6 -7.04 17.11 16.13
C CYS A 6 -5.82 16.95 15.26
N PRO A 7 -5.15 15.80 15.29
CA PRO A 7 -3.97 15.57 14.44
C PRO A 7 -4.33 15.71 12.97
N VAL A 8 -3.43 16.31 12.22
CA VAL A 8 -3.51 16.44 10.77
C VAL A 8 -2.20 15.92 10.18
N TYR A 9 -2.30 14.95 9.30
CA TYR A 9 -1.16 14.40 8.58
C TYR A 9 -1.17 14.93 7.16
N CYS A 10 -0.02 15.37 6.67
CA CYS A 10 0.14 15.85 5.30
C CYS A 10 1.20 15.01 4.59
N TYR A 11 0.81 14.33 3.54
CA TYR A 11 1.70 13.59 2.64
C TYR A 11 2.05 14.49 1.47
N VAL A 12 3.34 14.79 1.30
CA VAL A 12 3.85 15.66 0.23
C VAL A 12 4.47 14.78 -0.86
N PHE A 13 4.13 15.05 -2.11
CA PHE A 13 4.65 14.35 -3.28
C PHE A 13 5.73 15.19 -3.99
N PRO A 14 6.63 14.56 -4.77
CA PRO A 14 7.73 15.26 -5.44
C PRO A 14 7.31 16.41 -6.37
N ASP A 15 6.08 16.35 -6.90
CA ASP A 15 5.49 17.38 -7.77
C ASP A 15 4.73 18.47 -6.98
N ASN A 16 5.03 18.61 -5.69
CA ASN A 16 4.38 19.55 -4.75
C ASN A 16 2.88 19.33 -4.55
N ARG A 17 2.34 18.19 -4.98
CA ARG A 17 0.99 17.79 -4.64
C ARG A 17 0.94 17.26 -3.21
N VAL A 18 -0.25 17.34 -2.61
CA VAL A 18 -0.43 16.96 -1.22
C VAL A 18 -1.69 16.11 -1.03
N LYS A 19 -1.62 15.23 -0.05
CA LYS A 19 -2.78 14.52 0.49
C LYS A 19 -2.83 14.74 1.99
N VAL A 20 -3.91 15.31 2.46
CA VAL A 20 -4.11 15.63 3.88
C VAL A 20 -5.08 14.66 4.50
N TYR A 21 -4.69 14.07 5.62
CA TYR A 21 -5.51 13.18 6.43
C TYR A 21 -5.87 13.80 7.77
N ARG A 22 -7.14 13.83 8.07
CA ARG A 22 -7.73 14.40 9.29
C ARG A 22 -8.55 13.31 10.00
N PRO A 23 -7.92 12.42 10.79
CA PRO A 23 -8.57 11.21 11.35
C PRO A 23 -9.81 11.50 12.18
N LEU A 24 -9.82 12.61 12.92
CA LEU A 24 -10.91 12.99 13.83
C LEU A 24 -11.93 13.94 13.20
N ALA A 25 -11.80 14.27 11.91
CA ALA A 25 -12.78 15.12 11.24
C ALA A 25 -14.05 14.32 10.93
N SER A 26 -15.22 14.89 11.23
CA SER A 26 -16.53 14.30 10.90
C SER A 26 -16.83 14.36 9.40
N LYS A 27 -16.29 15.37 8.70
CA LYS A 27 -16.42 15.55 7.26
C LYS A 27 -15.06 15.87 6.64
N PHE A 28 -14.89 15.55 5.36
CA PHE A 28 -13.65 15.84 4.63
C PHE A 28 -12.41 15.30 5.36
N ARG A 29 -12.47 14.02 5.76
CA ARG A 29 -11.32 13.34 6.37
C ARG A 29 -10.08 13.37 5.48
N TRP A 30 -10.29 13.32 4.18
CA TRP A 30 -9.26 13.38 3.16
C TRP A 30 -9.46 14.59 2.28
N LEU A 31 -8.38 15.35 2.06
CA LEU A 31 -8.29 16.43 1.10
C LEU A 31 -7.06 16.17 0.25
N SER A 32 -7.17 16.29 -1.07
CA SER A 32 -6.07 15.95 -1.97
C SER A 32 -6.18 16.71 -3.29
N ASN A 33 -5.03 17.10 -3.83
CA ASN A 33 -4.88 17.55 -5.22
C ASN A 33 -4.03 16.57 -6.04
N THR A 34 -3.89 15.33 -5.57
CA THR A 34 -3.14 14.25 -6.23
C THR A 34 -3.90 13.67 -7.42
N SER A 35 -3.19 12.97 -8.32
CA SER A 35 -3.71 12.24 -9.45
C SER A 35 -3.31 10.76 -9.39
N SER A 36 -3.72 9.99 -10.41
CA SER A 36 -3.32 8.58 -10.58
C SER A 36 -1.81 8.36 -10.76
N ASP A 37 -1.06 9.42 -11.07
CA ASP A 37 0.40 9.36 -11.20
C ASP A 37 1.12 9.48 -9.85
N ASN A 38 0.42 9.92 -8.82
CA ASN A 38 0.97 10.03 -7.48
C ASN A 38 0.79 8.70 -6.72
N ILE A 39 1.87 7.98 -6.50
CA ILE A 39 1.89 6.75 -5.72
C ILE A 39 2.49 7.05 -4.34
N GLN A 40 1.77 6.71 -3.29
CA GLN A 40 2.22 6.86 -1.91
C GLN A 40 3.39 5.91 -1.64
N GLY A 41 4.46 6.39 -1.01
CA GLY A 41 5.64 5.58 -0.69
C GLY A 41 6.55 5.26 -1.88
N ARG A 42 6.31 5.79 -3.08
CA ARG A 42 7.09 5.46 -4.29
C ARG A 42 8.55 5.91 -4.23
N LEU A 43 8.83 7.04 -3.60
CA LEU A 43 10.12 7.71 -3.71
C LEU A 43 11.34 6.83 -3.34
N PRO A 44 11.34 6.07 -2.23
CA PRO A 44 12.45 5.18 -1.90
C PRO A 44 12.73 4.08 -2.94
N TRP A 45 11.73 3.71 -3.75
CA TRP A 45 11.77 2.54 -4.62
C TRP A 45 11.94 2.85 -6.11
N LEU A 46 12.17 4.12 -6.48
CA LEU A 46 12.27 4.54 -7.88
C LEU A 46 13.36 3.81 -8.68
N LYS A 47 14.43 3.35 -8.01
CA LYS A 47 15.57 2.65 -8.63
C LYS A 47 15.67 1.19 -8.24
N GLU A 48 14.70 0.70 -7.47
CA GLU A 48 14.70 -0.66 -6.97
C GLU A 48 14.07 -1.64 -7.96
N GLU A 49 14.45 -2.90 -7.81
CA GLU A 49 13.98 -4.04 -8.59
C GLU A 49 13.51 -5.15 -7.64
N GLY A 50 13.06 -6.27 -8.17
CA GLY A 50 12.68 -7.45 -7.41
C GLY A 50 11.20 -7.49 -7.10
N SER A 51 10.84 -7.56 -5.80
CA SER A 51 9.44 -7.70 -5.37
C SER A 51 8.94 -6.44 -4.67
N ILE A 52 7.64 -6.15 -4.81
CA ILE A 52 7.00 -5.02 -4.14
C ILE A 52 5.59 -5.37 -3.67
N ILE A 53 5.17 -4.78 -2.57
CA ILE A 53 3.79 -4.88 -2.06
C ILE A 53 3.02 -3.63 -2.45
N ILE A 54 1.85 -3.79 -3.05
CA ILE A 54 0.88 -2.70 -3.23
C ILE A 54 -0.18 -2.86 -2.14
N THR A 55 -0.23 -1.89 -1.24
CA THR A 55 -1.22 -1.83 -0.18
C THR A 55 -2.18 -0.66 -0.39
N LYS A 56 -3.12 -0.44 0.53
CA LYS A 56 -4.20 0.52 0.38
C LYS A 56 -3.83 1.94 0.83
N SER A 57 -3.01 2.09 1.86
CA SER A 57 -2.79 3.38 2.53
C SER A 57 -1.34 3.65 2.87
N MET A 58 -1.00 4.93 3.06
CA MET A 58 0.33 5.30 3.55
C MET A 58 0.65 4.75 4.93
N LYS A 59 -0.35 4.53 5.80
CA LYS A 59 -0.19 3.90 7.11
C LYS A 59 0.39 2.49 6.95
N ASP A 60 -0.16 1.71 6.03
CA ASP A 60 0.28 0.35 5.75
C ASP A 60 1.66 0.34 5.07
N VAL A 61 1.90 1.29 4.15
CA VAL A 61 3.24 1.48 3.54
C VAL A 61 4.30 1.69 4.61
N MET A 62 4.06 2.60 5.57
CA MET A 62 5.00 2.87 6.66
C MET A 62 5.21 1.64 7.58
N CYS A 63 4.13 0.90 7.86
CA CYS A 63 4.19 -0.33 8.65
C CYS A 63 5.03 -1.41 7.93
N LEU A 64 4.82 -1.61 6.64
CA LEU A 64 5.58 -2.57 5.82
C LEU A 64 7.04 -2.15 5.67
N TYR A 65 7.31 -0.85 5.49
CA TYR A 65 8.65 -0.29 5.40
C TYR A 65 9.46 -0.53 6.68
N GLU A 66 8.85 -0.31 7.85
CA GLU A 66 9.50 -0.55 9.15
C GLU A 66 9.90 -2.04 9.33
N MET A 67 9.20 -2.94 8.67
CA MET A 67 9.51 -4.37 8.65
C MET A 67 10.48 -4.79 7.54
N GLY A 68 11.00 -3.86 6.73
CA GLY A 68 11.93 -4.12 5.64
C GLY A 68 11.27 -4.56 4.32
N TYR A 69 9.99 -4.28 4.13
CA TYR A 69 9.30 -4.59 2.87
C TYR A 69 9.19 -3.35 1.97
N LYS A 70 9.51 -3.51 0.68
CA LYS A 70 9.19 -2.49 -0.34
C LYS A 70 7.68 -2.43 -0.48
N ALA A 71 7.10 -1.27 -0.22
CA ALA A 71 5.67 -1.09 -0.29
C ALA A 71 5.26 0.26 -0.87
N VAL A 72 4.13 0.27 -1.57
CA VAL A 72 3.52 1.49 -2.13
C VAL A 72 1.99 1.39 -2.02
N ALA A 73 1.31 2.53 -2.15
CA ALA A 73 -0.14 2.55 -2.21
C ALA A 73 -0.65 3.55 -3.27
N PRO A 74 -1.72 3.22 -4.00
CA PRO A 74 -2.45 4.18 -4.82
C PRO A 74 -3.10 5.27 -3.96
N GLN A 75 -3.70 6.26 -4.57
CA GLN A 75 -4.36 7.35 -3.84
C GLN A 75 -5.71 6.95 -3.21
N GLY A 76 -6.31 5.87 -3.66
CA GLY A 76 -7.56 5.30 -3.14
C GLY A 76 -7.85 3.94 -3.76
N GLU A 77 -8.76 3.19 -3.15
CA GLU A 77 -9.12 1.81 -3.53
C GLU A 77 -9.70 1.69 -4.93
N THR A 78 -10.42 2.71 -5.37
CA THR A 78 -11.09 2.74 -6.67
C THR A 78 -10.28 3.43 -7.75
N GLN A 79 -9.10 3.95 -7.40
CA GLN A 79 -8.30 4.73 -8.33
C GLN A 79 -7.43 3.82 -9.20
N HIS A 80 -7.66 3.85 -10.49
CA HIS A 80 -6.80 3.18 -11.46
C HIS A 80 -5.41 3.81 -11.48
N LEU A 81 -4.40 2.99 -11.62
CA LEU A 81 -3.04 3.43 -11.90
C LEU A 81 -2.96 3.93 -13.36
N SER A 82 -2.20 4.98 -13.60
CA SER A 82 -1.97 5.39 -14.98
C SER A 82 -1.10 4.38 -15.73
N LYS A 83 -1.27 4.30 -17.05
CA LYS A 83 -0.46 3.42 -17.90
C LYS A 83 1.04 3.70 -17.73
N ALA A 84 1.41 4.98 -17.67
CA ALA A 84 2.78 5.40 -17.47
C ALA A 84 3.38 4.88 -16.14
N ILE A 85 2.60 4.88 -15.07
CA ILE A 85 3.03 4.31 -13.77
C ILE A 85 3.19 2.79 -13.86
N ILE A 86 2.29 2.10 -14.54
CA ILE A 86 2.38 0.65 -14.68
C ILE A 86 3.65 0.28 -15.48
N GLU A 87 3.86 0.90 -16.61
CA GLU A 87 5.00 0.60 -17.51
C GLU A 87 6.34 1.02 -16.92
N ASP A 88 6.45 2.22 -16.37
CA ASP A 88 7.72 2.76 -15.85
C ASP A 88 8.09 2.20 -14.48
N PHE A 89 7.14 2.17 -13.55
CA PHE A 89 7.44 1.80 -12.18
C PHE A 89 7.30 0.30 -11.95
N PHE A 90 6.13 -0.26 -12.23
CA PHE A 90 5.89 -1.68 -11.95
C PHE A 90 6.59 -2.61 -12.93
N GLY A 91 6.91 -2.16 -14.14
CA GLY A 91 7.72 -2.93 -15.10
C GLY A 91 9.14 -3.29 -14.63
N LYS A 92 9.62 -2.65 -13.55
CA LYS A 92 10.93 -2.97 -12.91
C LYS A 92 10.82 -4.10 -11.88
N PHE A 93 9.62 -4.38 -11.40
CA PHE A 93 9.41 -5.41 -10.39
C PHE A 93 8.97 -6.71 -11.05
N ASN A 94 9.68 -7.78 -10.76
CA ASN A 94 9.37 -9.11 -11.27
C ASN A 94 8.27 -9.82 -10.45
N LYS A 95 7.91 -9.28 -9.29
CA LYS A 95 6.87 -9.84 -8.44
C LYS A 95 6.10 -8.76 -7.68
N ILE A 96 4.79 -8.79 -7.80
CA ILE A 96 3.89 -7.85 -7.14
C ILE A 96 2.92 -8.60 -6.24
N TYR A 97 2.81 -8.15 -4.99
CA TYR A 97 1.82 -8.62 -4.04
C TYR A 97 0.83 -7.52 -3.76
N ILE A 98 -0.46 -7.81 -3.90
CA ILE A 98 -1.55 -6.88 -3.55
C ILE A 98 -2.04 -7.26 -2.16
N LEU A 99 -1.96 -6.32 -1.22
CA LEU A 99 -2.36 -6.51 0.18
C LEU A 99 -3.29 -5.35 0.58
N PHE A 100 -4.57 -5.51 0.34
CA PHE A 100 -5.60 -4.54 0.69
C PHE A 100 -6.37 -4.98 1.94
N ASP A 101 -7.30 -4.14 2.39
CA ASP A 101 -8.15 -4.41 3.55
C ASP A 101 -9.02 -5.66 3.37
N ASN A 102 -9.38 -6.30 4.48
CA ASN A 102 -10.26 -7.48 4.51
C ASN A 102 -11.77 -7.13 4.43
N ASP A 103 -12.13 -5.87 4.21
CA ASP A 103 -13.52 -5.49 3.99
C ASP A 103 -13.93 -5.62 2.51
N GLU A 104 -15.24 -5.51 2.24
CA GLU A 104 -15.79 -5.63 0.90
C GLU A 104 -15.15 -4.65 -0.10
N ALA A 105 -14.89 -3.41 0.34
CA ALA A 105 -14.27 -2.38 -0.49
C ALA A 105 -12.82 -2.72 -0.83
N GLY A 106 -12.04 -3.19 0.16
CA GLY A 106 -10.66 -3.62 -0.03
C GLY A 106 -10.55 -4.85 -0.93
N ILE A 107 -11.40 -5.86 -0.74
CA ILE A 107 -11.44 -7.06 -1.59
C ILE A 107 -11.79 -6.70 -3.05
N SER A 108 -12.79 -5.83 -3.23
CA SER A 108 -13.17 -5.35 -4.56
C SER A 108 -12.05 -4.51 -5.21
N GLY A 109 -11.43 -3.62 -4.43
CA GLY A 109 -10.30 -2.80 -4.88
C GLY A 109 -9.10 -3.65 -5.28
N ALA A 110 -8.74 -4.66 -4.48
CA ALA A 110 -7.66 -5.59 -4.79
C ALA A 110 -7.91 -6.37 -6.09
N ARG A 111 -9.15 -6.82 -6.29
CA ARG A 111 -9.56 -7.52 -7.54
C ARG A 111 -9.45 -6.61 -8.75
N ASN A 112 -9.90 -5.36 -8.64
CA ASN A 112 -9.82 -4.38 -9.72
C ASN A 112 -8.36 -4.07 -10.08
N LEU A 113 -7.51 -3.86 -9.07
CA LEU A 113 -6.08 -3.64 -9.28
C LEU A 113 -5.40 -4.87 -9.90
N TYR A 114 -5.73 -6.06 -9.44
CA TYR A 114 -5.25 -7.31 -10.05
C TYR A 114 -5.63 -7.40 -11.53
N THR A 115 -6.89 -7.11 -11.87
CA THR A 115 -7.35 -7.10 -13.26
C THR A 115 -6.61 -6.07 -14.11
N GLN A 116 -6.30 -4.91 -13.54
CA GLN A 116 -5.55 -3.86 -14.24
C GLN A 116 -4.10 -4.27 -14.50
N LEU A 117 -3.46 -4.96 -13.57
CA LEU A 117 -2.04 -5.35 -13.65
C LEU A 117 -1.82 -6.67 -14.39
N SER A 118 -2.78 -7.59 -14.37
CA SER A 118 -2.63 -8.94 -14.92
C SER A 118 -2.18 -9.00 -16.40
N PRO A 119 -2.51 -8.04 -17.29
CA PRO A 119 -1.97 -8.06 -18.64
C PRO A 119 -0.44 -7.83 -18.74
N HIS A 120 0.19 -7.34 -17.67
CA HIS A 120 1.61 -6.99 -17.62
C HIS A 120 2.46 -7.99 -16.84
N PHE A 121 1.85 -8.98 -16.18
CA PHE A 121 2.53 -9.95 -15.32
C PHE A 121 2.02 -11.35 -15.60
N GLU A 122 2.94 -12.29 -15.75
CA GLU A 122 2.64 -13.69 -16.06
C GLU A 122 2.76 -14.59 -14.81
N GLY A 123 1.96 -15.64 -14.77
CA GLY A 123 2.03 -16.69 -13.76
C GLY A 123 1.95 -16.15 -12.33
N ASP A 124 2.90 -16.54 -11.48
CA ASP A 124 2.98 -16.18 -10.07
C ASP A 124 3.57 -14.79 -9.81
N SER A 125 3.86 -14.01 -10.86
CA SER A 125 4.46 -12.67 -10.72
C SER A 125 3.51 -11.64 -10.13
N LEU A 126 2.20 -11.91 -10.15
CA LEU A 126 1.16 -11.08 -9.54
C LEU A 126 0.30 -11.93 -8.61
N SER A 127 0.21 -11.56 -7.34
CA SER A 127 -0.54 -12.33 -6.34
C SER A 127 -1.34 -11.42 -5.41
N ASN A 128 -2.58 -11.81 -5.11
CA ASN A 128 -3.33 -11.25 -4.00
C ASN A 128 -2.97 -12.00 -2.72
N ILE A 129 -2.62 -11.27 -1.67
CA ILE A 129 -2.41 -11.80 -0.33
C ILE A 129 -3.41 -11.16 0.63
N MET A 130 -3.88 -11.91 1.61
CA MET A 130 -4.86 -11.45 2.57
C MET A 130 -4.39 -11.74 3.99
N ILE A 131 -4.75 -10.85 4.91
CA ILE A 131 -4.64 -11.08 6.35
C ILE A 131 -5.67 -12.16 6.74
N PRO A 132 -5.37 -13.05 7.70
CA PRO A 132 -6.35 -14.02 8.17
C PRO A 132 -7.62 -13.35 8.68
N ILE A 133 -8.78 -13.80 8.19
CA ILE A 133 -10.09 -13.25 8.60
C ILE A 133 -10.30 -13.47 10.09
N GLU A 134 -9.81 -14.59 10.62
CA GLU A 134 -9.90 -14.98 12.03
C GLU A 134 -9.15 -14.03 12.97
N SER A 135 -8.27 -13.18 12.43
CA SER A 135 -7.55 -12.16 13.20
C SER A 135 -8.42 -10.98 13.60
N GLU A 136 -9.61 -10.83 12.98
CA GLU A 136 -10.50 -9.66 13.13
C GLU A 136 -9.84 -8.32 12.78
N CYS A 137 -8.64 -8.35 12.16
CA CYS A 137 -7.92 -7.17 11.72
C CYS A 137 -8.38 -6.76 10.33
N LYS A 138 -8.55 -5.47 10.12
CA LYS A 138 -8.96 -4.92 8.84
C LYS A 138 -7.81 -4.85 7.86
N ASP A 139 -6.66 -4.36 8.29
CA ASP A 139 -5.47 -4.11 7.47
C ASP A 139 -4.19 -4.58 8.18
N ILE A 140 -3.05 -4.52 7.47
CA ILE A 140 -1.76 -5.00 8.00
C ILE A 140 -1.27 -4.19 9.19
N SER A 141 -1.59 -2.90 9.26
CA SER A 141 -1.21 -2.07 10.39
C SER A 141 -2.06 -2.34 11.63
N ASP A 142 -3.32 -2.71 11.47
CA ASP A 142 -4.15 -3.20 12.57
C ASP A 142 -3.62 -4.55 13.09
N PHE A 143 -3.23 -5.45 12.17
CA PHE A 143 -2.60 -6.72 12.56
C PHE A 143 -1.29 -6.50 13.31
N TYR A 144 -0.45 -5.60 12.83
CA TYR A 144 0.79 -5.22 13.52
C TYR A 144 0.53 -4.63 14.91
N ALA A 145 -0.45 -3.76 15.04
CA ALA A 145 -0.81 -3.15 16.33
C ALA A 145 -1.32 -4.17 17.35
N MET A 146 -2.04 -5.20 16.88
CA MET A 146 -2.65 -6.23 17.73
C MET A 146 -1.67 -7.35 18.10
N TYR A 147 -0.90 -7.85 17.14
CA TYR A 147 -0.07 -9.04 17.29
C TYR A 147 1.44 -8.75 17.38
N GLY A 148 1.84 -7.51 17.12
CA GLY A 148 3.23 -7.07 17.16
C GLY A 148 4.04 -7.42 15.92
N ARG A 149 5.30 -6.96 15.93
CA ARG A 149 6.22 -7.06 14.78
C ARG A 149 6.51 -8.51 14.38
N GLU A 150 6.80 -9.35 15.36
CA GLU A 150 7.24 -10.74 15.11
C GLU A 150 6.15 -11.56 14.42
N GLU A 151 4.92 -11.53 14.93
CA GLU A 151 3.81 -12.27 14.33
C GLU A 151 3.44 -11.73 12.97
N THR A 152 3.52 -10.41 12.76
CA THR A 152 3.29 -9.81 11.44
C THR A 152 4.35 -10.25 10.43
N LEU A 153 5.62 -10.31 10.83
CA LEU A 153 6.71 -10.84 10.00
C LEU A 153 6.49 -12.32 9.66
N ASN A 154 6.07 -13.12 10.62
CA ASN A 154 5.76 -14.53 10.43
C ASN A 154 4.62 -14.73 9.44
N LEU A 155 3.56 -13.92 9.56
CA LEU A 155 2.44 -13.92 8.62
C LEU A 155 2.91 -13.58 7.21
N LEU A 156 3.61 -12.46 7.04
CA LEU A 156 4.07 -12.00 5.73
C LEU A 156 5.05 -13.00 5.10
N THR A 157 5.99 -13.53 5.87
CA THR A 157 6.94 -14.53 5.38
C THR A 157 6.25 -15.79 4.85
N ARG A 158 5.17 -16.23 5.50
CA ARG A 158 4.37 -17.38 5.02
C ARG A 158 3.56 -17.08 3.76
N LYS A 159 3.07 -15.83 3.64
CA LYS A 159 2.23 -15.41 2.50
C LYS A 159 3.05 -14.97 1.28
N ILE A 160 4.23 -14.43 1.51
CA ILE A 160 5.10 -13.85 0.49
C ILE A 160 6.29 -14.78 0.27
N LYS A 161 6.20 -15.58 -0.79
CA LYS A 161 7.29 -16.48 -1.20
C LYS A 161 8.35 -15.69 -1.98
N ASN A 162 9.61 -15.93 -1.67
CA ASN A 162 10.76 -15.35 -2.39
C ASN A 162 10.80 -13.80 -2.38
N TYR A 163 10.38 -13.19 -1.28
CA TYR A 163 10.53 -11.75 -1.09
C TYR A 163 11.91 -11.45 -0.49
N GLU A 164 12.67 -10.61 -1.18
CA GLU A 164 13.93 -10.07 -0.65
C GLU A 164 13.62 -8.82 0.19
N ARG A 165 14.00 -8.84 1.45
CA ARG A 165 13.85 -7.68 2.35
C ARG A 165 14.94 -6.66 2.08
N VAL A 166 14.58 -5.41 2.26
CA VAL A 166 15.54 -4.30 2.27
C VAL A 166 16.05 -4.14 3.70
N ASP A 167 17.36 -4.11 3.86
CA ASP A 167 17.98 -3.76 5.13
C ASP A 167 17.74 -2.26 5.40
N ASN A 168 17.11 -1.95 6.52
CA ASN A 168 16.79 -0.58 6.94
C ASN A 168 17.87 -0.03 7.87
#